data_a0fa9472e43ac85bb9eb2a2c7185355b
#
_entry.id   a0fa9472e43ac85bb9eb2a2c7185355b
#
_cell.length_a   1.000
_cell.length_b   1.000
_cell.length_c   1.000
_cell.angle_alpha   90.00
_cell.angle_beta   90.00
_cell.angle_gamma   90.00
#
_symmetry.space_group_name_H-M   'P 1'
#
loop_
_entity.id
_entity.type
_entity.pdbx_description
1 polymer ?
#
loop_
_entity_poly.entity_id
_entity_poly.type
_entity_poly.pdbx_seq_one_letter_code
_entity_poly.pdbx_strand_id
1 'polypeptide(L)'
;MLRVLGLDAGTESVYRLMLEHPSWGVDALAEALGAARADVLTALDRLADLALLRAAADTEPDAEPDTGSDDDAGFDGTRGPTTLRLVPPQTGLAALLARREEELRRTQLEVDATRAAVADLLADYTAQGRESATGAVERFTGPDAVRRCLEHLTLHAAADLRVFAPTGTGENAAWELDVPLYEDRIAQGVRVRVLHLDSTAGSPERRRAMRRLAQAGAEIRTVPSLPLHMSIADGESALLSTSAHTTRQGAVLIREPSALVGLHALFSHLWDEGTSPAAAAHEAGEAADYSAQERALLRFLADGLTDEAVARKLGISLRSERRMISGLSERFGAHSRFQLGLQAAQRGLL
;
A
#
# COMPACT_ATOMS: atom_id res chain seq x y z
N MET A 1 10.49 26.86 -12.09
CA MET A 1 9.19 26.26 -12.42
C MET A 1 9.23 25.37 -13.66
N LEU A 2 10.19 25.54 -14.56
CA LEU A 2 10.32 24.79 -15.82
C LEU A 2 11.20 23.51 -15.73
N ARG A 3 11.53 23.04 -14.54
CA ARG A 3 12.34 21.83 -14.32
C ARG A 3 11.75 20.57 -14.97
N VAL A 4 10.44 20.47 -15.02
CA VAL A 4 9.74 19.34 -15.66
C VAL A 4 10.01 19.28 -17.16
N LEU A 5 10.34 20.41 -17.78
CA LEU A 5 10.69 20.52 -19.20
C LEU A 5 12.19 20.38 -19.45
N GLY A 6 13.01 20.08 -18.43
CA GLY A 6 14.45 19.90 -18.55
C GLY A 6 15.27 21.16 -18.33
N LEU A 7 14.66 22.30 -17.96
CA LEU A 7 15.39 23.51 -17.62
C LEU A 7 15.73 23.52 -16.12
N ASP A 8 17.02 23.51 -15.79
CA ASP A 8 17.45 23.77 -14.42
C ASP A 8 17.32 25.28 -14.07
N ALA A 9 17.50 25.61 -12.80
CA ALA A 9 17.30 26.98 -12.33
C ALA A 9 18.22 28.01 -13.01
N GLY A 10 19.46 27.62 -13.32
CA GLY A 10 20.43 28.49 -14.02
C GLY A 10 20.02 28.72 -15.47
N THR A 11 19.68 27.64 -16.19
CA THR A 11 19.23 27.71 -17.58
C THR A 11 17.89 28.45 -17.70
N GLU A 12 16.96 28.27 -16.74
CA GLU A 12 15.71 29.04 -16.67
C GLU A 12 15.96 30.54 -16.49
N SER A 13 16.94 30.92 -15.64
CA SER A 13 17.30 32.34 -15.42
C SER A 13 17.92 32.99 -16.65
N VAL A 14 18.86 32.29 -17.31
CA VAL A 14 19.45 32.75 -18.58
C VAL A 14 18.38 32.94 -19.64
N TYR A 15 17.46 31.96 -19.80
CA TYR A 15 16.39 32.03 -20.79
C TYR A 15 15.45 33.22 -20.55
N ARG A 16 15.04 33.46 -19.31
CA ARG A 16 14.20 34.64 -18.96
C ARG A 16 14.88 35.95 -19.29
N LEU A 17 16.15 36.06 -18.92
CA LEU A 17 16.90 37.29 -19.17
C LEU A 17 17.10 37.56 -20.66
N MET A 18 17.28 36.49 -21.46
CA MET A 18 17.36 36.63 -22.93
C MET A 18 16.01 37.02 -23.57
N LEU A 19 14.89 36.65 -22.94
CA LEU A 19 13.54 37.09 -23.39
C LEU A 19 13.33 38.58 -23.10
N GLU A 20 13.83 39.06 -21.95
CA GLU A 20 13.72 40.46 -21.56
C GLU A 20 14.69 41.34 -22.34
N HIS A 21 15.86 40.80 -22.69
CA HIS A 21 16.96 41.53 -23.35
C HIS A 21 17.52 40.74 -24.55
N PRO A 22 16.79 40.66 -25.67
CA PRO A 22 17.19 39.82 -26.82
C PRO A 22 18.50 40.16 -27.49
N SER A 23 19.02 41.37 -27.24
CA SER A 23 20.27 41.86 -27.83
C SER A 23 21.51 41.67 -26.94
N TRP A 24 21.32 41.11 -25.72
CA TRP A 24 22.47 40.98 -24.81
C TRP A 24 23.35 39.79 -25.21
N GLY A 25 24.66 40.04 -25.18
CA GLY A 25 25.67 39.01 -25.37
C GLY A 25 25.97 38.25 -24.07
N VAL A 26 26.79 37.22 -24.18
CA VAL A 26 27.15 36.32 -23.04
C VAL A 26 27.69 37.09 -21.84
N ASP A 27 28.47 38.13 -22.08
CA ASP A 27 29.14 38.92 -21.01
C ASP A 27 28.13 39.76 -20.24
N ALA A 28 27.16 40.37 -20.92
CA ALA A 28 26.08 41.12 -20.28
C ALA A 28 25.13 40.21 -19.47
N LEU A 29 24.85 39.02 -19.99
CA LEU A 29 24.07 38.02 -19.27
C LEU A 29 24.78 37.51 -18.01
N ALA A 30 26.09 37.27 -18.09
CA ALA A 30 26.90 36.83 -16.96
C ALA A 30 26.97 37.90 -15.86
N GLU A 31 27.16 39.17 -16.23
CA GLU A 31 27.17 40.29 -15.31
C GLU A 31 25.82 40.47 -14.59
N ALA A 32 24.73 40.44 -15.33
CA ALA A 32 23.39 40.60 -14.77
C ALA A 32 22.97 39.45 -13.84
N LEU A 33 23.43 38.21 -14.10
CA LEU A 33 23.16 37.04 -13.26
C LEU A 33 24.18 36.88 -12.12
N GLY A 34 25.27 37.61 -12.11
CA GLY A 34 26.37 37.38 -11.18
C GLY A 34 27.00 35.99 -11.33
N ALA A 35 26.94 35.41 -12.53
CA ALA A 35 27.38 34.06 -12.84
C ALA A 35 28.72 34.10 -13.65
N ALA A 36 29.47 33.00 -13.59
CA ALA A 36 30.62 32.86 -14.43
C ALA A 36 30.25 32.74 -15.90
N ARG A 37 31.03 33.32 -16.81
CA ARG A 37 30.82 33.23 -18.26
C ARG A 37 30.67 31.78 -18.74
N ALA A 38 31.42 30.84 -18.15
CA ALA A 38 31.35 29.41 -18.46
C ALA A 38 29.97 28.78 -18.13
N ASP A 39 29.35 29.22 -17.04
CA ASP A 39 28.04 28.76 -16.62
C ASP A 39 26.95 29.24 -17.59
N VAL A 40 27.06 30.49 -18.06
CA VAL A 40 26.15 31.05 -19.08
C VAL A 40 26.27 30.29 -20.39
N LEU A 41 27.51 30.01 -20.85
CA LEU A 41 27.73 29.20 -22.06
C LEU A 41 27.11 27.80 -21.93
N THR A 42 27.33 27.15 -20.80
CA THR A 42 26.70 25.82 -20.53
C THR A 42 25.16 25.89 -20.56
N ALA A 43 24.58 26.96 -20.04
CA ALA A 43 23.15 27.19 -20.09
C ALA A 43 22.64 27.43 -21.53
N LEU A 44 23.42 28.18 -22.35
CA LEU A 44 23.09 28.39 -23.77
C LEU A 44 23.15 27.08 -24.57
N ASP A 45 24.17 26.24 -24.35
CA ASP A 45 24.26 24.92 -24.96
C ASP A 45 23.03 24.06 -24.63
N ARG A 46 22.63 24.05 -23.36
CA ARG A 46 21.39 23.33 -22.94
C ARG A 46 20.13 23.91 -23.60
N LEU A 47 20.02 25.22 -23.74
CA LEU A 47 18.89 25.85 -24.44
C LEU A 47 18.89 25.50 -25.93
N ALA A 48 20.06 25.36 -26.55
CA ALA A 48 20.20 24.88 -27.93
C ALA A 48 19.79 23.40 -28.06
N ASP A 49 20.23 22.53 -27.11
CA ASP A 49 19.84 21.12 -27.07
C ASP A 49 18.31 20.94 -26.90
N LEU A 50 17.69 21.85 -26.17
CA LEU A 50 16.25 21.90 -26.00
C LEU A 50 15.50 22.56 -27.18
N ALA A 51 16.22 22.94 -28.24
CA ALA A 51 15.70 23.67 -29.41
C ALA A 51 15.00 25.00 -29.09
N LEU A 52 15.36 25.63 -27.96
CA LEU A 52 14.91 26.96 -27.56
C LEU A 52 15.79 28.07 -28.15
N LEU A 53 16.98 27.71 -28.66
CA LEU A 53 17.89 28.57 -29.40
C LEU A 53 18.15 27.98 -30.79
N ARG A 54 18.23 28.84 -31.79
CA ARG A 54 18.73 28.50 -33.13
C ARG A 54 19.91 29.41 -33.49
N ALA A 55 20.88 28.84 -34.18
CA ALA A 55 21.85 29.65 -34.88
C ALA A 55 21.08 30.47 -35.91
N ALA A 56 21.35 31.78 -35.98
CA ALA A 56 20.87 32.55 -37.09
C ALA A 56 21.62 32.04 -38.32
N ALA A 57 21.00 31.09 -39.02
CA ALA A 57 21.44 30.77 -40.38
C ALA A 57 21.16 32.01 -41.22
N ASP A 58 22.10 32.39 -42.00
CA ASP A 58 21.98 33.45 -43.00
C ASP A 58 20.65 33.31 -43.71
N THR A 59 19.80 34.26 -43.50
CA THR A 59 18.53 34.33 -44.24
C THR A 59 18.85 34.95 -45.57
N GLU A 60 19.01 34.11 -46.54
CA GLU A 60 18.67 34.51 -47.90
C GLU A 60 17.21 34.14 -48.23
N PRO A 61 16.72 34.59 -49.33
CA PRO A 61 16.99 35.76 -50.18
C PRO A 61 15.71 36.41 -50.65
N ASP A 62 15.72 37.68 -50.90
CA ASP A 62 15.01 38.29 -52.00
C ASP A 62 15.69 39.66 -52.30
N ALA A 63 16.76 39.61 -53.05
CA ALA A 63 17.25 40.76 -53.80
C ALA A 63 17.90 40.27 -55.09
N GLU A 64 17.36 40.76 -56.19
CA GLU A 64 17.81 40.50 -57.57
C GLU A 64 19.29 40.87 -57.82
N PRO A 65 19.96 40.27 -58.79
CA PRO A 65 21.36 40.44 -59.03
C PRO A 65 21.62 41.77 -59.73
N ASP A 66 22.37 42.65 -59.09
CA ASP A 66 23.03 43.72 -59.83
C ASP A 66 24.49 43.35 -60.05
N THR A 67 24.88 43.48 -61.32
CA THR A 67 26.15 43.13 -61.91
C THR A 67 27.24 44.11 -61.51
N GLY A 68 28.43 43.61 -61.12
CA GLY A 68 29.65 44.31 -61.41
C GLY A 68 30.75 44.41 -60.37
N SER A 69 31.85 43.83 -60.74
CA SER A 69 33.24 44.15 -60.33
C SER A 69 33.96 43.19 -59.42
N ASP A 70 34.91 42.53 -60.04
CA ASP A 70 36.09 41.91 -59.48
C ASP A 70 36.76 42.78 -58.39
N ASP A 71 37.14 42.14 -57.27
CA ASP A 71 38.51 42.31 -56.75
C ASP A 71 38.81 41.27 -55.65
N ASP A 72 39.90 40.64 -55.89
CA ASP A 72 40.65 39.68 -55.10
C ASP A 72 41.00 40.20 -53.71
N ALA A 73 40.61 39.49 -52.62
CA ALA A 73 41.35 39.52 -51.34
C ALA A 73 40.92 38.44 -50.35
N GLY A 74 41.75 37.47 -50.10
CA GLY A 74 42.10 36.96 -48.82
C GLY A 74 41.02 36.29 -47.96
N PHE A 75 40.89 34.95 -48.07
CA PHE A 75 40.19 34.11 -47.14
C PHE A 75 40.94 34.08 -45.78
N ASP A 76 40.56 34.95 -44.84
CA ASP A 76 40.97 34.86 -43.45
C ASP A 76 39.78 34.22 -42.62
N GLY A 77 40.04 33.02 -42.11
CA GLY A 77 39.06 32.17 -41.46
C GLY A 77 38.74 32.53 -40.01
N THR A 78 38.17 33.70 -39.75
CA THR A 78 37.57 34.05 -38.49
C THR A 78 36.06 33.95 -38.61
N ARG A 79 35.48 32.80 -38.12
CA ARG A 79 34.05 32.66 -37.86
C ARG A 79 33.61 33.83 -36.95
N GLY A 80 32.86 34.76 -37.51
CA GLY A 80 32.20 35.82 -36.76
C GLY A 80 31.26 35.21 -35.68
N PRO A 81 30.91 35.99 -34.66
CA PRO A 81 30.06 35.44 -33.57
C PRO A 81 28.73 34.93 -34.14
N THR A 82 28.51 33.63 -34.03
CA THR A 82 27.25 33.02 -34.40
C THR A 82 26.14 33.68 -33.58
N THR A 83 25.35 34.53 -34.23
CA THR A 83 24.21 35.19 -33.59
C THR A 83 23.18 34.14 -33.24
N LEU A 84 23.03 33.82 -31.96
CA LEU A 84 22.03 32.94 -31.46
C LEU A 84 20.67 33.67 -31.38
N ARG A 85 19.65 33.14 -32.02
CA ARG A 85 18.29 33.70 -32.00
C ARG A 85 17.39 32.84 -31.15
N LEU A 86 16.67 33.45 -30.21
CA LEU A 86 15.64 32.80 -29.42
C LEU A 86 14.46 32.32 -30.30
N VAL A 87 14.03 31.08 -30.11
CA VAL A 87 12.76 30.60 -30.62
C VAL A 87 11.64 31.27 -29.82
N PRO A 88 10.56 31.77 -30.47
CA PRO A 88 9.44 32.35 -29.73
C PRO A 88 8.96 31.40 -28.61
N PRO A 89 8.77 31.92 -27.36
CA PRO A 89 8.45 31.08 -26.22
C PRO A 89 7.22 30.20 -26.41
N GLN A 90 6.21 30.73 -27.10
CA GLN A 90 4.97 30.02 -27.42
C GLN A 90 5.25 28.79 -28.28
N THR A 91 6.17 28.87 -29.23
CA THR A 91 6.52 27.75 -30.12
C THR A 91 7.52 26.80 -29.45
N GLY A 92 8.57 27.32 -28.81
CA GLY A 92 9.61 26.51 -28.19
C GLY A 92 9.10 25.71 -26.98
N LEU A 93 8.39 26.38 -26.06
CA LEU A 93 7.83 25.70 -24.88
C LEU A 93 6.68 24.75 -25.24
N ALA A 94 5.85 25.10 -26.24
CA ALA A 94 4.81 24.19 -26.73
C ALA A 94 5.43 22.92 -27.33
N ALA A 95 6.51 23.04 -28.10
CA ALA A 95 7.22 21.89 -28.66
C ALA A 95 7.83 20.99 -27.57
N LEU A 96 8.42 21.59 -26.53
CA LEU A 96 8.96 20.84 -25.38
C LEU A 96 7.84 20.12 -24.60
N LEU A 97 6.70 20.79 -24.39
CA LEU A 97 5.56 20.20 -23.73
C LEU A 97 5.02 19.00 -24.53
N ALA A 98 4.81 19.19 -25.82
CA ALA A 98 4.33 18.12 -26.71
C ALA A 98 5.30 16.91 -26.73
N ARG A 99 6.61 17.18 -26.77
CA ARG A 99 7.62 16.12 -26.65
C ARG A 99 7.51 15.36 -25.33
N ARG A 100 7.30 16.07 -24.22
CA ARG A 100 7.16 15.45 -22.89
C ARG A 100 5.87 14.64 -22.76
N GLU A 101 4.78 15.15 -23.33
CA GLU A 101 3.51 14.41 -23.38
C GLU A 101 3.64 13.12 -24.19
N GLU A 102 4.36 13.15 -25.31
CA GLU A 102 4.61 11.95 -26.14
C GLU A 102 5.52 10.94 -25.41
N GLU A 103 6.55 11.41 -24.69
CA GLU A 103 7.39 10.54 -23.83
C GLU A 103 6.55 9.85 -22.75
N LEU A 104 5.68 10.62 -22.07
CA LEU A 104 4.77 10.07 -21.06
C LEU A 104 3.78 9.07 -21.66
N ARG A 105 3.20 9.38 -22.82
CA ARG A 105 2.29 8.47 -23.53
C ARG A 105 3.01 7.19 -23.94
N ARG A 106 4.25 7.28 -24.41
CA ARG A 106 5.05 6.12 -24.76
C ARG A 106 5.35 5.25 -23.54
N THR A 107 5.77 5.85 -22.45
CA THR A 107 6.02 5.15 -21.19
C THR A 107 4.75 4.45 -20.67
N GLN A 108 3.60 5.12 -20.79
CA GLN A 108 2.32 4.53 -20.40
C GLN A 108 1.96 3.31 -21.25
N LEU A 109 2.15 3.38 -22.57
CA LEU A 109 1.95 2.23 -23.45
C LEU A 109 2.92 1.06 -23.14
N GLU A 110 4.17 1.35 -22.80
CA GLU A 110 5.14 0.32 -22.38
C GLU A 110 4.71 -0.35 -21.08
N VAL A 111 4.21 0.42 -20.12
CA VAL A 111 3.66 -0.12 -18.85
C VAL A 111 2.43 -0.98 -19.12
N ASP A 112 1.52 -0.53 -19.96
CA ASP A 112 0.29 -1.27 -20.28
C ASP A 112 0.60 -2.56 -21.08
N ALA A 113 1.56 -2.50 -22.02
CA ALA A 113 2.06 -3.68 -22.73
C ALA A 113 2.73 -4.68 -21.78
N THR A 114 3.50 -4.18 -20.81
CA THR A 114 4.12 -5.01 -19.78
C THR A 114 3.08 -5.67 -18.89
N ARG A 115 2.04 -4.94 -18.50
CA ARG A 115 0.89 -5.49 -17.75
C ARG A 115 0.16 -6.59 -18.52
N ALA A 116 -0.08 -6.37 -19.82
CA ALA A 116 -0.70 -7.36 -20.69
C ALA A 116 0.18 -8.63 -20.80
N ALA A 117 1.49 -8.47 -21.03
CA ALA A 117 2.42 -9.59 -21.08
C ALA A 117 2.51 -10.37 -19.76
N VAL A 118 2.46 -9.68 -18.62
CA VAL A 118 2.39 -10.33 -17.30
C VAL A 118 1.07 -11.06 -17.11
N ALA A 119 -0.06 -10.48 -17.55
CA ALA A 119 -1.36 -11.14 -17.51
C ALA A 119 -1.39 -12.40 -18.37
N ASP A 120 -0.82 -12.36 -19.58
CA ASP A 120 -0.71 -13.52 -20.48
C ASP A 120 0.20 -14.60 -19.88
N LEU A 121 1.35 -14.23 -19.30
CA LEU A 121 2.24 -15.14 -18.58
C LEU A 121 1.57 -15.81 -17.38
N LEU A 122 0.77 -15.04 -16.63
CA LEU A 122 -0.02 -15.58 -15.52
C LEU A 122 -1.16 -16.49 -16.02
N ALA A 123 -1.80 -16.15 -17.14
CA ALA A 123 -2.80 -16.99 -17.77
C ALA A 123 -2.19 -18.32 -18.29
N ASP A 124 -1.02 -18.28 -18.92
CA ASP A 124 -0.29 -19.46 -19.34
C ASP A 124 0.21 -20.29 -18.17
N TYR A 125 0.72 -19.64 -17.11
CA TYR A 125 1.10 -20.32 -15.87
C TYR A 125 -0.08 -20.98 -15.18
N THR A 126 -1.26 -20.31 -15.15
CA THR A 126 -2.50 -20.90 -14.62
C THR A 126 -3.08 -21.98 -15.52
N ALA A 127 -2.89 -21.89 -16.85
CA ALA A 127 -3.29 -22.94 -17.79
C ALA A 127 -2.39 -24.17 -17.69
N GLN A 128 -1.07 -23.98 -17.58
CA GLN A 128 -0.10 -25.07 -17.34
C GLN A 128 -0.20 -25.62 -15.91
N GLY A 129 -0.54 -24.77 -14.92
CA GLY A 129 -0.79 -25.17 -13.53
C GLY A 129 -2.10 -25.92 -13.33
N ARG A 130 -3.07 -25.80 -14.24
CA ARG A 130 -4.32 -26.59 -14.20
C ARG A 130 -4.11 -28.08 -14.48
N GLU A 131 -3.06 -28.47 -15.15
CA GLU A 131 -2.71 -29.90 -15.32
C GLU A 131 -1.90 -30.47 -14.15
N SER A 132 -1.30 -29.63 -13.29
CA SER A 132 -0.53 -30.06 -12.11
C SER A 132 -1.09 -29.58 -10.77
N ALA A 133 -2.07 -28.67 -10.74
CA ALA A 133 -2.65 -28.11 -9.52
C ALA A 133 -4.07 -28.63 -9.29
N THR A 134 -4.23 -29.92 -9.20
CA THR A 134 -5.19 -30.54 -8.25
C THR A 134 -4.69 -30.35 -6.81
N GLY A 135 -4.00 -29.27 -6.53
CA GLY A 135 -3.58 -28.88 -5.19
C GLY A 135 -4.73 -28.23 -4.46
N ALA A 136 -5.62 -29.05 -3.90
CA ALA A 136 -6.64 -28.59 -2.95
C ALA A 136 -6.04 -27.76 -1.80
N VAL A 137 -4.72 -27.74 -1.67
CA VAL A 137 -3.94 -27.07 -0.62
C VAL A 137 -2.62 -26.52 -1.17
N GLU A 138 -2.45 -25.21 -1.12
CA GLU A 138 -1.24 -24.47 -1.54
C GLU A 138 -0.59 -23.79 -0.33
N ARG A 139 0.74 -23.84 -0.23
CA ARG A 139 1.49 -23.24 0.89
C ARG A 139 2.26 -22.01 0.45
N PHE A 140 2.17 -20.96 1.27
CA PHE A 140 2.90 -19.71 1.11
C PHE A 140 3.88 -19.53 2.26
N THR A 141 5.12 -19.15 1.94
CA THR A 141 6.18 -18.94 2.94
C THR A 141 6.63 -17.47 2.90
N GLY A 142 6.72 -16.88 4.07
CA GLY A 142 7.14 -15.48 4.26
C GLY A 142 6.01 -14.46 4.14
N PRO A 143 6.18 -13.30 4.80
CA PRO A 143 5.12 -12.29 4.97
C PRO A 143 4.63 -11.68 3.66
N ASP A 144 5.53 -11.45 2.69
CA ASP A 144 5.16 -10.83 1.41
C ASP A 144 4.33 -11.76 0.54
N ALA A 145 4.63 -13.07 0.55
CA ALA A 145 3.84 -14.06 -0.20
C ALA A 145 2.44 -14.21 0.41
N VAL A 146 2.34 -14.21 1.73
CA VAL A 146 1.06 -14.25 2.45
C VAL A 146 0.24 -13.01 2.17
N ARG A 147 0.84 -11.83 2.23
CA ARG A 147 0.17 -10.55 1.93
C ARG A 147 -0.39 -10.53 0.52
N ARG A 148 0.43 -10.85 -0.49
CA ARG A 148 -0.03 -10.90 -1.89
C ARG A 148 -1.18 -11.88 -2.09
N CYS A 149 -1.12 -13.06 -1.44
CA CYS A 149 -2.19 -14.02 -1.52
C CYS A 149 -3.48 -13.50 -0.87
N LEU A 150 -3.39 -12.84 0.29
CA LEU A 150 -4.51 -12.22 0.98
C LEU A 150 -5.13 -11.08 0.16
N GLU A 151 -4.32 -10.21 -0.40
CA GLU A 151 -4.74 -9.13 -1.30
C GLU A 151 -5.46 -9.71 -2.53
N HIS A 152 -4.85 -10.71 -3.18
CA HIS A 152 -5.46 -11.38 -4.33
C HIS A 152 -6.80 -12.01 -3.97
N LEU A 153 -6.88 -12.75 -2.87
CA LEU A 153 -8.12 -13.37 -2.39
C LEU A 153 -9.21 -12.31 -2.14
N THR A 154 -8.84 -11.21 -1.50
CA THR A 154 -9.77 -10.11 -1.18
C THR A 154 -10.24 -9.40 -2.44
N LEU A 155 -9.33 -9.10 -3.38
CA LEU A 155 -9.65 -8.43 -4.65
C LEU A 155 -10.61 -9.23 -5.54
N HIS A 156 -10.54 -10.56 -5.49
CA HIS A 156 -11.34 -11.44 -6.36
C HIS A 156 -12.61 -11.95 -5.70
N ALA A 157 -12.86 -11.63 -4.45
CA ALA A 157 -14.11 -11.96 -3.79
C ALA A 157 -15.27 -11.22 -4.47
N ALA A 158 -16.28 -11.99 -4.90
CA ALA A 158 -17.41 -11.47 -5.66
C ALA A 158 -18.67 -11.27 -4.79
N ALA A 159 -18.86 -12.07 -3.75
CA ALA A 159 -20.07 -12.07 -2.95
C ALA A 159 -19.86 -11.96 -1.44
N ASP A 160 -18.92 -12.72 -0.86
CA ASP A 160 -18.80 -12.86 0.59
C ASP A 160 -17.34 -13.02 1.04
N LEU A 161 -16.95 -12.22 2.03
CA LEU A 161 -15.67 -12.30 2.71
C LEU A 161 -15.88 -12.51 4.20
N ARG A 162 -15.29 -13.58 4.76
CA ARG A 162 -15.34 -13.91 6.18
C ARG A 162 -13.93 -13.94 6.73
N VAL A 163 -13.69 -13.14 7.75
CA VAL A 163 -12.33 -12.90 8.24
C VAL A 163 -12.23 -13.13 9.74
N PHE A 164 -11.27 -13.96 10.15
CA PHE A 164 -10.74 -13.97 11.51
C PHE A 164 -9.52 -13.07 11.56
N ALA A 165 -9.58 -12.03 12.36
CA ALA A 165 -8.51 -11.08 12.58
C ALA A 165 -8.03 -11.11 14.04
N PRO A 166 -7.36 -12.18 14.49
CA PRO A 166 -6.73 -12.21 15.80
C PRO A 166 -5.53 -11.27 15.76
N THR A 167 -5.65 -10.16 16.41
CA THR A 167 -4.58 -9.18 16.46
C THR A 167 -3.60 -9.54 17.54
N GLY A 168 -2.46 -10.10 17.15
CA GLY A 168 -1.29 -10.23 18.02
C GLY A 168 -0.51 -8.92 18.12
N THR A 169 0.34 -8.82 19.12
CA THR A 169 1.25 -7.69 19.31
C THR A 169 2.27 -7.64 18.17
N GLY A 170 2.19 -6.60 17.31
CA GLY A 170 3.31 -6.04 16.55
C GLY A 170 3.98 -6.86 15.42
N GLU A 171 3.80 -8.17 15.32
CA GLU A 171 4.56 -8.99 14.35
C GLU A 171 3.77 -9.51 13.14
N ASN A 172 2.50 -9.13 13.01
CA ASN A 172 1.57 -9.71 12.03
C ASN A 172 1.16 -8.76 10.91
N ALA A 173 2.08 -7.93 10.42
CA ALA A 173 1.80 -6.95 9.36
C ALA A 173 1.22 -7.58 8.07
N ALA A 174 1.51 -8.85 7.78
CA ALA A 174 0.98 -9.53 6.59
C ALA A 174 -0.52 -9.81 6.66
N TRP A 175 -1.11 -9.84 7.86
CA TRP A 175 -2.52 -10.10 8.12
C TRP A 175 -3.27 -8.87 8.63
N GLU A 176 -2.62 -7.70 8.61
CA GLU A 176 -3.34 -6.46 8.88
C GLU A 176 -4.40 -6.23 7.81
N LEU A 177 -5.60 -5.86 8.27
CA LEU A 177 -6.69 -5.53 7.38
C LEU A 177 -6.33 -4.26 6.58
N ASP A 178 -6.24 -4.38 5.29
CA ASP A 178 -6.16 -3.25 4.38
C ASP A 178 -7.54 -2.60 4.29
N VAL A 179 -7.82 -1.66 5.21
CA VAL A 179 -9.12 -1.02 5.32
C VAL A 179 -9.60 -0.43 3.99
N PRO A 180 -8.80 0.32 3.22
CA PRO A 180 -9.17 0.78 1.88
C PRO A 180 -9.64 -0.34 0.95
N LEU A 181 -8.92 -1.45 0.90
CA LEU A 181 -9.26 -2.59 0.04
C LEU A 181 -10.61 -3.21 0.40
N TYR A 182 -10.89 -3.35 1.70
CA TYR A 182 -12.17 -3.86 2.17
C TYR A 182 -13.31 -2.86 1.91
N GLU A 183 -13.08 -1.56 2.08
CA GLU A 183 -14.03 -0.50 1.74
C GLU A 183 -14.43 -0.58 0.25
N ASP A 184 -13.46 -0.76 -0.64
CA ASP A 184 -13.69 -0.91 -2.07
C ASP A 184 -14.53 -2.17 -2.39
N ARG A 185 -14.28 -3.30 -1.71
CA ARG A 185 -15.08 -4.52 -1.90
C ARG A 185 -16.51 -4.33 -1.43
N ILE A 186 -16.70 -3.71 -0.27
CA ILE A 186 -18.03 -3.39 0.25
C ILE A 186 -18.80 -2.47 -0.71
N ALA A 187 -18.13 -1.44 -1.25
CA ALA A 187 -18.73 -0.54 -2.24
C ALA A 187 -19.16 -1.26 -3.53
N GLN A 188 -18.54 -2.40 -3.86
CA GLN A 188 -18.90 -3.25 -4.98
C GLN A 188 -19.97 -4.32 -4.63
N GLY A 189 -20.51 -4.27 -3.41
CA GLY A 189 -21.59 -5.13 -2.97
C GLY A 189 -21.15 -6.45 -2.31
N VAL A 190 -19.85 -6.65 -2.07
CA VAL A 190 -19.34 -7.82 -1.35
C VAL A 190 -19.71 -7.71 0.12
N ARG A 191 -20.33 -8.75 0.68
CA ARG A 191 -20.61 -8.83 2.11
C ARG A 191 -19.33 -9.14 2.87
N VAL A 192 -18.94 -8.26 3.77
CA VAL A 192 -17.73 -8.43 4.59
C VAL A 192 -18.12 -8.66 6.05
N ARG A 193 -17.70 -9.79 6.61
CA ARG A 193 -17.90 -10.17 8.02
C ARG A 193 -16.56 -10.40 8.70
N VAL A 194 -16.31 -9.69 9.79
CA VAL A 194 -15.03 -9.72 10.48
C VAL A 194 -15.22 -10.06 11.95
N LEU A 195 -14.51 -11.11 12.40
CA LEU A 195 -14.36 -11.45 13.81
C LEU A 195 -13.02 -10.95 14.34
N HIS A 196 -13.07 -10.14 15.38
CA HIS A 196 -11.92 -9.65 16.12
C HIS A 196 -11.87 -10.20 17.53
N LEU A 197 -10.72 -10.08 18.17
CA LEU A 197 -10.60 -10.33 19.61
C LEU A 197 -11.20 -9.18 20.42
N ASP A 198 -11.82 -9.46 21.58
CA ASP A 198 -12.29 -8.46 22.54
C ASP A 198 -11.17 -7.51 22.97
N SER A 199 -9.93 -8.01 23.07
CA SER A 199 -8.73 -7.20 23.37
C SER A 199 -8.43 -6.11 22.34
N THR A 200 -8.97 -6.21 21.13
CA THR A 200 -8.81 -5.19 20.07
C THR A 200 -9.36 -3.84 20.50
N ALA A 201 -10.36 -3.82 21.38
CA ALA A 201 -10.90 -2.58 21.96
C ALA A 201 -9.87 -1.76 22.75
N GLY A 202 -8.75 -2.36 23.17
CA GLY A 202 -7.65 -1.67 23.84
C GLY A 202 -6.78 -0.80 22.94
N SER A 203 -6.76 -1.02 21.60
CA SER A 203 -5.97 -0.24 20.65
C SER A 203 -6.80 0.86 19.97
N PRO A 204 -6.43 2.14 20.10
CA PRO A 204 -7.14 3.24 19.43
C PRO A 204 -7.12 3.13 17.90
N GLU A 205 -6.02 2.66 17.32
CA GLU A 205 -5.85 2.52 15.86
C GLU A 205 -6.79 1.45 15.31
N ARG A 206 -6.83 0.29 15.98
CA ARG A 206 -7.71 -0.82 15.60
C ARG A 206 -9.17 -0.46 15.74
N ARG A 207 -9.54 0.23 16.81
CA ARG A 207 -10.91 0.76 16.98
C ARG A 207 -11.31 1.72 15.86
N ARG A 208 -10.35 2.53 15.35
CA ARG A 208 -10.61 3.40 14.19
C ARG A 208 -10.83 2.58 12.93
N ALA A 209 -9.97 1.58 12.67
CA ALA A 209 -10.11 0.67 11.54
C ALA A 209 -11.46 -0.06 11.55
N MET A 210 -11.83 -0.66 12.69
CA MET A 210 -13.12 -1.34 12.86
C MET A 210 -14.31 -0.39 12.62
N ARG A 211 -14.25 0.84 13.16
CA ARG A 211 -15.31 1.84 12.93
C ARG A 211 -15.43 2.23 11.45
N ARG A 212 -14.30 2.41 10.77
CA ARG A 212 -14.31 2.71 9.32
C ARG A 212 -14.96 1.59 8.53
N LEU A 213 -14.56 0.36 8.76
CA LEU A 213 -15.14 -0.81 8.11
C LEU A 213 -16.65 -0.95 8.40
N ALA A 214 -17.06 -0.75 9.65
CA ALA A 214 -18.48 -0.78 10.04
C ALA A 214 -19.29 0.34 9.35
N GLN A 215 -18.71 1.54 9.23
CA GLN A 215 -19.33 2.66 8.51
C GLN A 215 -19.44 2.41 7.01
N ALA A 216 -18.51 1.67 6.44
CA ALA A 216 -18.55 1.24 5.05
C ALA A 216 -19.60 0.13 4.81
N GLY A 217 -20.06 -0.56 5.86
CA GLY A 217 -21.07 -1.62 5.76
C GLY A 217 -20.59 -3.01 6.14
N ALA A 218 -19.36 -3.16 6.67
CA ALA A 218 -18.92 -4.44 7.21
C ALA A 218 -19.69 -4.81 8.48
N GLU A 219 -20.03 -6.09 8.60
CA GLU A 219 -20.53 -6.67 9.83
C GLU A 219 -19.32 -7.06 10.71
N ILE A 220 -19.25 -6.51 11.92
CA ILE A 220 -18.11 -6.75 12.84
C ILE A 220 -18.65 -7.32 14.14
N ARG A 221 -18.01 -8.39 14.63
CA ARG A 221 -18.22 -8.94 15.96
C ARG A 221 -16.89 -9.18 16.65
N THR A 222 -16.93 -9.26 17.98
CA THR A 222 -15.78 -9.60 18.79
C THR A 222 -16.00 -10.88 19.58
N VAL A 223 -14.92 -11.63 19.78
CA VAL A 223 -14.89 -12.89 20.55
C VAL A 223 -13.69 -12.88 21.51
N PRO A 224 -13.73 -13.63 22.60
CA PRO A 224 -12.63 -13.65 23.55
C PRO A 224 -11.35 -14.30 23.01
N SER A 225 -11.48 -15.24 22.05
CA SER A 225 -10.33 -15.90 21.41
C SER A 225 -10.63 -16.28 19.97
N LEU A 226 -9.57 -16.30 19.15
CA LEU A 226 -9.62 -16.82 17.78
C LEU A 226 -8.50 -17.85 17.60
N PRO A 227 -8.75 -18.95 16.89
CA PRO A 227 -7.80 -20.05 16.76
C PRO A 227 -6.59 -19.67 15.88
N LEU A 228 -6.80 -18.88 14.83
CA LEU A 228 -5.79 -18.51 13.82
C LEU A 228 -6.29 -17.34 12.98
N HIS A 229 -5.42 -16.77 12.14
CA HIS A 229 -5.86 -15.88 11.05
C HIS A 229 -6.49 -16.71 9.93
N MET A 230 -7.66 -16.27 9.47
CA MET A 230 -8.38 -16.92 8.39
C MET A 230 -9.10 -15.88 7.54
N SER A 231 -9.09 -16.09 6.23
CA SER A 231 -9.90 -15.32 5.30
C SER A 231 -10.56 -16.30 4.33
N ILE A 232 -11.89 -16.33 4.26
CA ILE A 232 -12.67 -17.15 3.34
C ILE A 232 -13.31 -16.22 2.33
N ALA A 233 -13.11 -16.49 1.03
CA ALA A 233 -13.76 -15.78 -0.06
C ALA A 233 -14.76 -16.67 -0.78
N ASP A 234 -16.00 -16.17 -0.94
CA ASP A 234 -17.11 -16.75 -1.70
C ASP A 234 -17.46 -18.21 -1.35
N GLY A 235 -16.89 -18.72 -0.27
CA GLY A 235 -17.03 -20.13 0.09
C GLY A 235 -16.19 -21.10 -0.75
N GLU A 236 -15.39 -20.61 -1.67
CA GLU A 236 -14.63 -21.42 -2.63
C GLU A 236 -13.13 -21.51 -2.28
N SER A 237 -12.63 -20.59 -1.48
CA SER A 237 -11.23 -20.57 -1.05
C SER A 237 -11.07 -19.99 0.35
N ALA A 238 -10.11 -20.55 1.10
CA ALA A 238 -9.77 -20.10 2.44
C ALA A 238 -8.26 -20.01 2.62
N LEU A 239 -7.77 -18.86 3.04
CA LEU A 239 -6.39 -18.65 3.45
C LEU A 239 -6.29 -18.72 4.97
N LEU A 240 -5.42 -19.61 5.48
CA LEU A 240 -5.21 -19.81 6.90
C LEU A 240 -3.75 -19.60 7.28
N SER A 241 -3.47 -18.95 8.41
CA SER A 241 -2.11 -18.90 8.92
C SER A 241 -1.65 -20.28 9.39
N THR A 242 -0.40 -20.65 9.09
CA THR A 242 0.21 -21.90 9.57
C THR A 242 0.58 -21.86 11.05
N SER A 243 0.52 -20.68 11.65
CA SER A 243 0.72 -20.46 13.09
C SER A 243 -0.35 -19.53 13.60
N ALA A 244 -0.94 -19.87 14.74
CA ALA A 244 -1.90 -18.99 15.42
C ALA A 244 -1.29 -17.64 15.84
N HIS A 245 0.06 -17.51 15.85
CA HIS A 245 0.74 -16.44 16.56
C HIS A 245 1.84 -15.72 15.80
N THR A 246 2.33 -16.27 14.68
CA THR A 246 3.39 -15.63 13.89
C THR A 246 3.17 -15.80 12.39
N THR A 247 3.23 -14.70 11.65
CA THR A 247 3.19 -14.70 10.18
C THR A 247 4.53 -15.13 9.56
N ARG A 248 5.58 -15.31 10.35
CA ARG A 248 6.88 -15.76 9.87
C ARG A 248 6.88 -17.15 9.28
N GLN A 249 5.90 -17.97 9.63
CA GLN A 249 5.81 -19.36 9.18
C GLN A 249 5.01 -19.56 7.89
N GLY A 250 4.22 -18.57 7.47
CA GLY A 250 3.49 -18.62 6.21
C GLY A 250 1.98 -18.85 6.35
N ALA A 251 1.34 -19.19 5.24
CA ALA A 251 -0.08 -19.48 5.16
C ALA A 251 -0.36 -20.68 4.25
N VAL A 252 -1.57 -21.21 4.38
CA VAL A 252 -2.10 -22.30 3.54
C VAL A 252 -3.39 -21.82 2.90
N LEU A 253 -3.46 -21.86 1.58
CA LEU A 253 -4.68 -21.65 0.82
C LEU A 253 -5.34 -22.99 0.55
N ILE A 254 -6.59 -23.10 0.93
CA ILE A 254 -7.41 -24.31 0.81
C ILE A 254 -8.54 -24.03 -0.17
N ARG A 255 -8.70 -24.92 -1.16
CA ARG A 255 -9.82 -24.92 -2.12
C ARG A 255 -10.59 -26.26 -2.11
N GLU A 256 -10.25 -27.14 -1.18
CA GLU A 256 -10.94 -28.42 -1.03
C GLU A 256 -12.35 -28.22 -0.44
N PRO A 257 -13.43 -28.60 -1.15
CA PRO A 257 -14.80 -28.33 -0.72
C PRO A 257 -15.13 -28.90 0.67
N SER A 258 -14.68 -30.11 0.98
CA SER A 258 -14.94 -30.77 2.27
C SER A 258 -14.26 -30.01 3.44
N ALA A 259 -13.06 -29.50 3.24
CA ALA A 259 -12.39 -28.68 4.25
C ALA A 259 -13.07 -27.31 4.41
N LEU A 260 -13.52 -26.71 3.31
CA LEU A 260 -14.23 -25.43 3.33
C LEU A 260 -15.55 -25.52 4.12
N VAL A 261 -16.28 -26.62 4.03
CA VAL A 261 -17.49 -26.87 4.85
C VAL A 261 -17.16 -26.79 6.35
N GLY A 262 -16.05 -27.40 6.77
CA GLY A 262 -15.61 -27.36 8.17
C GLY A 262 -15.18 -25.93 8.60
N LEU A 263 -14.47 -25.21 7.73
CA LEU A 263 -14.05 -23.82 8.01
C LEU A 263 -15.25 -22.86 8.07
N HIS A 264 -16.25 -23.07 7.23
CA HIS A 264 -17.52 -22.33 7.28
C HIS A 264 -18.28 -22.59 8.58
N ALA A 265 -18.36 -23.84 9.00
CA ALA A 265 -19.02 -24.21 10.26
C ALA A 265 -18.29 -23.58 11.45
N LEU A 266 -16.95 -23.61 11.45
CA LEU A 266 -16.12 -22.93 12.47
C LEU A 266 -16.37 -21.42 12.50
N PHE A 267 -16.39 -20.78 11.32
CA PHE A 267 -16.68 -19.35 11.26
C PHE A 267 -18.08 -19.05 11.81
N SER A 268 -19.09 -19.80 11.38
CA SER A 268 -20.48 -19.56 11.78
C SER A 268 -20.65 -19.76 13.29
N HIS A 269 -20.07 -20.80 13.84
CA HIS A 269 -20.11 -21.06 15.29
C HIS A 269 -19.52 -19.88 16.09
N LEU A 270 -18.31 -19.45 15.76
CA LEU A 270 -17.68 -18.32 16.44
C LEU A 270 -18.39 -16.98 16.15
N TRP A 271 -19.01 -16.86 14.97
CA TRP A 271 -19.81 -15.69 14.63
C TRP A 271 -21.04 -15.56 15.52
N ASP A 272 -21.74 -16.66 15.77
CA ASP A 272 -22.94 -16.70 16.60
C ASP A 272 -22.62 -16.42 18.07
N GLU A 273 -21.45 -16.85 18.55
CA GLU A 273 -20.94 -16.52 19.89
C GLU A 273 -20.45 -15.08 20.01
N GLY A 274 -20.12 -14.43 18.89
CA GLY A 274 -19.53 -13.10 18.85
C GLY A 274 -20.55 -12.01 19.20
N THR A 275 -20.10 -11.03 19.98
CA THR A 275 -20.86 -9.83 20.35
C THR A 275 -20.57 -8.67 19.38
N SER A 276 -21.61 -7.91 19.03
CA SER A 276 -21.38 -6.68 18.26
C SER A 276 -20.67 -5.63 19.13
N PRO A 277 -19.81 -4.78 18.55
CA PRO A 277 -19.12 -3.72 19.31
C PRO A 277 -20.08 -2.77 20.03
N ALA A 278 -21.31 -2.61 19.53
CA ALA A 278 -22.36 -1.81 20.15
C ALA A 278 -22.96 -2.52 21.38
N ALA A 279 -23.15 -3.85 21.29
CA ALA A 279 -23.64 -4.65 22.42
C ALA A 279 -22.59 -4.80 23.51
N ALA A 280 -21.32 -5.00 23.15
CA ALA A 280 -20.21 -5.07 24.11
C ALA A 280 -20.02 -3.76 24.90
N ALA A 281 -20.33 -2.61 24.31
CA ALA A 281 -20.32 -1.32 25.01
C ALA A 281 -21.50 -1.19 26.01
N HIS A 282 -22.61 -1.87 25.77
CA HIS A 282 -23.78 -1.91 26.67
C HIS A 282 -23.60 -2.88 27.83
N GLU A 283 -23.04 -4.06 27.55
CA GLU A 283 -22.78 -5.10 28.57
C GLU A 283 -21.65 -4.70 29.54
N ALA A 284 -20.75 -3.82 29.14
CA ALA A 284 -19.78 -3.22 30.06
C ALA A 284 -20.41 -2.31 31.13
N GLY A 285 -21.72 -1.97 30.99
CA GLY A 285 -22.51 -1.20 31.94
C GLY A 285 -23.48 -2.01 32.80
N GLU A 286 -23.78 -3.25 32.44
CA GLU A 286 -24.70 -4.13 33.20
C GLU A 286 -23.91 -5.35 33.72
N ALA A 287 -23.89 -5.52 35.02
CA ALA A 287 -23.13 -6.47 35.81
C ALA A 287 -23.27 -7.95 35.39
N ALA A 288 -22.48 -8.36 34.39
CA ALA A 288 -22.04 -9.77 34.37
C ALA A 288 -20.87 -9.84 35.37
N ASP A 289 -20.95 -10.72 36.39
CA ASP A 289 -19.90 -10.89 37.40
C ASP A 289 -18.52 -11.16 36.80
N TYR A 290 -18.44 -11.66 35.57
CA TYR A 290 -17.20 -12.00 34.84
C TYR A 290 -17.34 -11.69 33.33
N SER A 291 -16.37 -10.98 32.78
CA SER A 291 -16.32 -10.73 31.35
C SER A 291 -16.07 -11.99 30.50
N ALA A 292 -16.45 -11.96 29.22
CA ALA A 292 -16.18 -13.08 28.32
C ALA A 292 -14.68 -13.40 28.25
N GLN A 293 -13.82 -12.39 28.33
CA GLN A 293 -12.37 -12.54 28.32
C GLN A 293 -11.85 -13.17 29.62
N GLU A 294 -12.41 -12.85 30.78
CA GLU A 294 -12.07 -13.49 32.07
C GLU A 294 -12.50 -14.98 32.07
N ARG A 295 -13.68 -15.30 31.53
CA ARG A 295 -14.12 -16.69 31.38
C ARG A 295 -13.22 -17.48 30.43
N ALA A 296 -12.82 -16.91 29.30
CA ALA A 296 -11.89 -17.55 28.38
C ALA A 296 -10.50 -17.76 29.01
N LEU A 297 -9.98 -16.78 29.77
CA LEU A 297 -8.74 -16.93 30.53
C LEU A 297 -8.83 -18.12 31.50
N LEU A 298 -9.89 -18.23 32.31
CA LEU A 298 -10.07 -19.33 33.25
C LEU A 298 -10.11 -20.70 32.54
N ARG A 299 -10.81 -20.81 31.40
CA ARG A 299 -10.84 -22.05 30.59
C ARG A 299 -9.45 -22.43 30.09
N PHE A 300 -8.69 -21.48 29.53
CA PHE A 300 -7.33 -21.76 29.05
C PHE A 300 -6.38 -22.17 30.18
N LEU A 301 -6.56 -21.60 31.40
CA LEU A 301 -5.81 -22.02 32.57
C LEU A 301 -6.19 -23.44 33.00
N ALA A 302 -7.47 -23.79 32.92
CA ALA A 302 -7.95 -25.15 33.24
C ALA A 302 -7.46 -26.19 32.20
N ASP A 303 -7.31 -25.80 30.93
CA ASP A 303 -6.70 -26.60 29.88
C ASP A 303 -5.16 -26.76 30.04
N GLY A 304 -4.57 -26.16 31.06
CA GLY A 304 -3.15 -26.29 31.38
C GLY A 304 -2.22 -25.39 30.55
N LEU A 305 -2.73 -24.37 29.88
CA LEU A 305 -1.91 -23.44 29.11
C LEU A 305 -1.03 -22.60 30.01
N THR A 306 0.18 -22.24 29.53
CA THR A 306 1.06 -21.29 30.19
C THR A 306 0.55 -19.87 30.07
N ASP A 307 0.98 -18.98 30.98
CA ASP A 307 0.58 -17.56 30.96
C ASP A 307 0.87 -16.90 29.60
N GLU A 308 2.04 -17.22 28.99
CA GLU A 308 2.40 -16.73 27.67
C GLU A 308 1.46 -17.24 26.58
N ALA A 309 1.04 -18.49 26.67
CA ALA A 309 0.11 -19.08 25.71
C ALA A 309 -1.30 -18.49 25.85
N VAL A 310 -1.74 -18.27 27.09
CA VAL A 310 -3.02 -17.61 27.39
C VAL A 310 -3.02 -16.17 26.90
N ALA A 311 -1.98 -15.39 27.26
CA ALA A 311 -1.85 -14.00 26.83
C ALA A 311 -1.90 -13.88 25.30
N ARG A 312 -1.21 -14.77 24.58
CA ARG A 312 -1.24 -14.83 23.12
C ARG A 312 -2.63 -15.14 22.56
N LYS A 313 -3.31 -16.16 23.11
CA LYS A 313 -4.65 -16.55 22.65
C LYS A 313 -5.69 -15.45 22.86
N LEU A 314 -5.56 -14.71 23.96
CA LEU A 314 -6.43 -13.57 24.28
C LEU A 314 -6.00 -12.28 23.58
N GLY A 315 -4.86 -12.26 22.90
CA GLY A 315 -4.33 -11.07 22.22
C GLY A 315 -3.97 -9.93 23.18
N ILE A 316 -3.51 -10.25 24.39
CA ILE A 316 -3.12 -9.30 25.43
C ILE A 316 -1.64 -9.45 25.81
N SER A 317 -1.08 -8.42 26.45
CA SER A 317 0.28 -8.53 26.99
C SER A 317 0.32 -9.47 28.21
N LEU A 318 1.46 -10.12 28.43
CA LEU A 318 1.68 -10.97 29.61
C LEU A 318 1.43 -10.19 30.92
N ARG A 319 1.76 -8.89 30.93
CA ARG A 319 1.48 -8.00 32.06
C ARG A 319 -0.03 -7.84 32.29
N SER A 320 -0.81 -7.71 31.23
CA SER A 320 -2.28 -7.58 31.30
C SER A 320 -2.91 -8.89 31.77
N GLU A 321 -2.41 -10.01 31.27
CA GLU A 321 -2.83 -11.35 31.66
C GLU A 321 -2.60 -11.58 33.15
N ARG A 322 -1.38 -11.32 33.66
CA ARG A 322 -1.05 -11.45 35.07
C ARG A 322 -1.90 -10.55 35.97
N ARG A 323 -2.18 -9.31 35.52
CA ARG A 323 -3.09 -8.41 36.23
C ARG A 323 -4.50 -8.97 36.32
N MET A 324 -4.97 -9.60 35.23
CA MET A 324 -6.30 -10.23 35.19
C MET A 324 -6.38 -11.45 36.12
N ILE A 325 -5.33 -12.29 36.15
CA ILE A 325 -5.23 -13.41 37.10
C ILE A 325 -5.26 -12.89 38.55
N SER A 326 -4.48 -11.83 38.86
CA SER A 326 -4.45 -11.26 40.24
C SER A 326 -5.84 -10.72 40.62
N GLY A 327 -6.51 -9.98 39.73
CA GLY A 327 -7.84 -9.46 40.01
C GLY A 327 -8.89 -10.56 40.20
N LEU A 328 -8.82 -11.63 39.40
CA LEU A 328 -9.66 -12.82 39.57
C LEU A 328 -9.35 -13.55 40.88
N SER A 329 -8.07 -13.73 41.22
CA SER A 329 -7.65 -14.37 42.47
C SER A 329 -8.19 -13.61 43.69
N GLU A 330 -8.10 -12.30 43.70
CA GLU A 330 -8.68 -11.44 44.75
C GLU A 330 -10.20 -11.61 44.83
N ARG A 331 -10.92 -11.56 43.74
CA ARG A 331 -12.39 -11.72 43.70
C ARG A 331 -12.85 -13.11 44.14
N PHE A 332 -12.06 -14.15 43.87
CA PHE A 332 -12.33 -15.53 44.26
C PHE A 332 -11.83 -15.86 45.67
N GLY A 333 -10.97 -14.99 46.28
CA GLY A 333 -10.29 -15.32 47.51
C GLY A 333 -9.30 -16.48 47.36
N ALA A 334 -8.70 -16.62 46.17
CA ALA A 334 -7.80 -17.69 45.82
C ALA A 334 -6.34 -17.27 46.07
N HIS A 335 -5.57 -18.08 46.78
CA HIS A 335 -4.15 -17.84 47.10
C HIS A 335 -3.20 -18.61 46.15
N SER A 336 -3.75 -19.44 45.29
CA SER A 336 -2.98 -20.20 44.28
C SER A 336 -3.78 -20.39 43.01
N ARG A 337 -3.07 -20.66 41.91
CA ARG A 337 -3.66 -20.96 40.58
C ARG A 337 -4.59 -22.17 40.65
N PHE A 338 -4.23 -23.18 41.45
CA PHE A 338 -5.08 -24.35 41.67
C PHE A 338 -6.37 -23.97 42.39
N GLN A 339 -6.31 -23.13 43.43
CA GLN A 339 -7.52 -22.66 44.11
C GLN A 339 -8.38 -21.81 43.20
N LEU A 340 -7.80 -20.97 42.36
CA LEU A 340 -8.52 -20.17 41.36
C LEU A 340 -9.30 -21.08 40.42
N GLY A 341 -8.68 -22.14 39.86
CA GLY A 341 -9.36 -23.11 39.00
C GLY A 341 -10.48 -23.86 39.71
N LEU A 342 -10.24 -24.32 40.96
CA LEU A 342 -11.26 -25.01 41.75
C LEU A 342 -12.47 -24.11 42.03
N GLN A 343 -12.24 -22.86 42.42
CA GLN A 343 -13.29 -21.88 42.69
C GLN A 343 -14.07 -21.52 41.41
N ALA A 344 -13.38 -21.41 40.25
CA ALA A 344 -14.00 -21.18 38.96
C ALA A 344 -14.94 -22.33 38.56
N ALA A 345 -14.48 -23.59 38.73
CA ALA A 345 -15.30 -24.78 38.48
C ALA A 345 -16.53 -24.82 39.39
N GLN A 346 -16.37 -24.56 40.69
CA GLN A 346 -17.50 -24.53 41.64
C GLN A 346 -18.58 -23.49 41.31
N ARG A 347 -18.20 -22.40 40.59
CA ARG A 347 -19.07 -21.32 40.14
C ARG A 347 -19.64 -21.56 38.72
N GLY A 348 -19.32 -22.69 38.09
CA GLY A 348 -19.78 -23.02 36.75
C GLY A 348 -19.18 -22.17 35.64
N LEU A 349 -17.95 -21.64 35.83
CA LEU A 349 -17.25 -20.81 34.87
C LEU A 349 -16.27 -21.61 33.97
N LEU A 350 -16.09 -22.89 34.28
CA LEU A 350 -15.29 -23.85 33.51
C LEU A 350 -16.17 -24.90 32.84
#